data_15210065fb6728a311951c5ffa427773
#
_entry.id   15210065fb6728a311951c5ffa427773
#
_cell.length_a   1.000
_cell.length_b   1.000
_cell.length_c   1.000
_cell.angle_alpha   90.00
_cell.angle_beta   90.00
_cell.angle_gamma   90.00
#
_symmetry.space_group_name_H-M   'P 1'
#
loop_
_entity.id
_entity.type
_entity.pdbx_description
1 polymer ?
#
loop_
_entity_poly.entity_id
_entity_poly.type
_entity_poly.pdbx_seq_one_letter_code
_entity_poly.pdbx_strand_id
1 'polypeptide(L)'
;MKIEEKLKNKYLYKKGFNIFKFLYFISQRIKYSNFYKKSYSTGAQDLIIDYYFKEKQNGIYIDVGCFHPFKGNNTKLLYDKGWSGINIDLDFHTIELFEHIRKRDENIHAAISETEEEKELYFFHNRSAINSLDRKRKISAKEVKKIKTLTLNSILEKSKFKNKKINLLLIDVEGHELEVIKSINLERYLPEMVIIESLDDNLSKLEFSNQNINTVLSSAIYKHMTSYNYHFVNWLHSDLVFVHSSVRG
;
A
#
# COMPACT_ATOMS: atom_id res chain seq x y z
N MET A 1 -15.53 25.61 36.23
CA MET A 1 -16.45 24.76 35.44
C MET A 1 -17.24 25.66 34.52
N LYS A 2 -17.08 25.51 33.21
CA LYS A 2 -17.67 26.41 32.22
C LYS A 2 -19.19 26.26 32.20
N ILE A 3 -19.90 27.33 31.89
CA ILE A 3 -21.38 27.39 31.81
C ILE A 3 -21.94 26.27 30.93
N GLU A 4 -21.24 25.94 29.85
CA GLU A 4 -21.58 24.85 28.92
C GLU A 4 -21.61 23.47 29.58
N GLU A 5 -20.71 23.18 30.49
CA GLU A 5 -20.68 21.91 31.24
C GLU A 5 -21.82 21.78 32.26
N LYS A 6 -22.17 22.89 32.91
CA LYS A 6 -23.34 22.96 33.78
C LYS A 6 -24.67 22.72 33.04
N LEU A 7 -24.80 23.30 31.83
CA LEU A 7 -25.98 23.10 30.98
C LEU A 7 -26.06 21.65 30.46
N LYS A 8 -24.95 21.06 30.04
CA LYS A 8 -24.87 19.65 29.64
C LYS A 8 -25.33 18.74 30.79
N ASN A 9 -24.80 18.92 31.98
CA ASN A 9 -25.17 18.12 33.16
C ASN A 9 -26.65 18.29 33.55
N LYS A 10 -27.19 19.49 33.44
CA LYS A 10 -28.58 19.77 33.81
C LYS A 10 -29.61 19.19 32.84
N TYR A 11 -29.33 19.21 31.53
CA TYR A 11 -30.33 18.88 30.51
C TYR A 11 -30.02 17.62 29.70
N LEU A 12 -28.75 17.33 29.43
CA LEU A 12 -28.38 16.18 28.59
C LEU A 12 -28.24 14.88 29.36
N TYR A 13 -27.70 14.93 30.58
CA TYR A 13 -27.48 13.72 31.39
C TYR A 13 -28.65 13.31 32.31
N LYS A 14 -29.74 14.06 32.34
CA LYS A 14 -30.95 13.59 33.00
C LYS A 14 -31.59 12.42 32.28
N LYS A 15 -32.07 11.42 33.03
CA LYS A 15 -32.92 10.35 32.46
C LYS A 15 -34.22 10.98 31.91
N GLY A 16 -34.71 10.40 30.80
CA GLY A 16 -35.93 10.84 30.13
C GLY A 16 -35.68 11.79 28.95
N PHE A 17 -36.74 11.97 28.15
CA PHE A 17 -36.76 12.83 26.99
C PHE A 17 -37.00 14.28 27.39
N ASN A 18 -36.27 15.20 26.82
CA ASN A 18 -36.57 16.63 26.83
C ASN A 18 -36.14 17.26 25.51
N ILE A 19 -36.72 18.41 25.16
CA ILE A 19 -36.50 19.08 23.89
C ILE A 19 -35.01 19.47 23.66
N PHE A 20 -34.29 19.85 24.71
CA PHE A 20 -32.87 20.20 24.60
C PHE A 20 -32.03 18.98 24.26
N LYS A 21 -32.34 17.83 24.84
CA LYS A 21 -31.69 16.56 24.53
C LYS A 21 -31.96 16.12 23.10
N PHE A 22 -33.19 16.27 22.63
CA PHE A 22 -33.57 15.99 21.25
C PHE A 22 -32.82 16.87 20.25
N LEU A 23 -32.79 18.19 20.46
CA LEU A 23 -32.08 19.14 19.64
C LEU A 23 -30.58 18.86 19.65
N TYR A 24 -30.02 18.51 20.81
CA TYR A 24 -28.62 18.11 20.90
C TYR A 24 -28.34 16.85 20.05
N PHE A 25 -29.17 15.83 20.12
CA PHE A 25 -28.98 14.62 19.32
C PHE A 25 -29.10 14.89 17.81
N ILE A 26 -30.02 15.74 17.38
CA ILE A 26 -30.09 16.18 15.99
C ILE A 26 -28.80 16.92 15.59
N SER A 27 -28.33 17.84 16.45
CA SER A 27 -27.07 18.56 16.18
C SER A 27 -25.87 17.62 16.05
N GLN A 28 -25.76 16.58 16.88
CA GLN A 28 -24.70 15.57 16.79
C GLN A 28 -24.84 14.76 15.50
N ARG A 29 -26.05 14.36 15.12
CA ARG A 29 -26.28 13.66 13.85
C ARG A 29 -25.87 14.49 12.67
N ILE A 30 -26.23 15.78 12.62
CA ILE A 30 -25.83 16.70 11.54
C ILE A 30 -24.32 16.92 11.55
N LYS A 31 -23.74 17.22 12.72
CA LYS A 31 -22.31 17.49 12.88
C LYS A 31 -21.43 16.33 12.44
N TYR A 32 -21.86 15.09 12.71
CA TYR A 32 -21.07 13.89 12.44
C TYR A 32 -21.60 13.06 11.27
N SER A 33 -22.62 13.51 10.54
CA SER A 33 -23.16 12.81 9.37
C SER A 33 -22.11 12.56 8.27
N ASN A 34 -21.14 13.46 8.17
CA ASN A 34 -20.04 13.37 7.21
C ASN A 34 -18.70 12.95 7.86
N PHE A 35 -18.75 12.39 9.07
CA PHE A 35 -17.57 11.89 9.75
C PHE A 35 -17.20 10.50 9.21
N TYR A 36 -16.77 10.48 7.94
CA TYR A 36 -16.25 9.29 7.28
C TYR A 36 -14.95 9.64 6.57
N LYS A 37 -14.10 8.64 6.36
CA LYS A 37 -12.91 8.75 5.54
C LYS A 37 -13.10 7.96 4.26
N LYS A 38 -12.84 8.58 3.12
CA LYS A 38 -12.85 7.92 1.82
C LYS A 38 -11.53 7.19 1.60
N SER A 39 -11.60 5.93 1.22
CA SER A 39 -10.45 5.11 0.83
C SER A 39 -10.47 4.83 -0.67
N TYR A 40 -9.29 4.74 -1.26
CA TYR A 40 -9.06 4.26 -2.63
C TYR A 40 -8.58 2.81 -2.65
N SER A 41 -8.05 2.31 -1.53
CA SER A 41 -7.56 0.95 -1.36
C SER A 41 -8.70 -0.06 -1.21
N THR A 42 -8.42 -1.31 -1.50
CA THR A 42 -9.38 -2.42 -1.32
C THR A 42 -9.63 -2.72 0.16
N GLY A 43 -8.57 -2.72 0.98
CA GLY A 43 -8.62 -3.02 2.42
C GLY A 43 -8.33 -1.80 3.31
N ALA A 44 -8.53 -0.56 2.82
CA ALA A 44 -8.27 0.68 3.55
C ALA A 44 -6.79 0.89 3.97
N GLN A 45 -5.85 0.27 3.28
CA GLN A 45 -4.41 0.44 3.50
C GLN A 45 -3.99 1.90 3.40
N ASP A 46 -4.51 2.64 2.44
CA ASP A 46 -4.26 4.07 2.23
C ASP A 46 -4.59 4.92 3.46
N LEU A 47 -5.63 4.58 4.24
CA LEU A 47 -5.97 5.28 5.47
C LEU A 47 -4.98 4.99 6.59
N ILE A 48 -4.41 3.79 6.67
CA ILE A 48 -3.36 3.44 7.64
C ILE A 48 -2.05 4.15 7.27
N ILE A 49 -1.69 4.14 5.99
CA ILE A 49 -0.53 4.89 5.46
C ILE A 49 -0.69 6.38 5.77
N ASP A 50 -1.86 6.94 5.47
CA ASP A 50 -2.18 8.33 5.75
C ASP A 50 -2.11 8.69 7.23
N TYR A 51 -2.59 7.82 8.09
CA TYR A 51 -2.50 8.00 9.53
C TYR A 51 -1.06 7.98 10.03
N TYR A 52 -0.23 7.09 9.51
CA TYR A 52 1.19 7.02 9.86
C TYR A 52 1.94 8.27 9.44
N PHE A 53 1.72 8.74 8.21
CA PHE A 53 2.41 9.90 7.64
C PHE A 53 1.63 11.22 7.79
N LYS A 54 0.65 11.31 8.69
CA LYS A 54 -0.28 12.45 8.82
C LYS A 54 0.39 13.83 8.89
N GLU A 55 1.57 13.91 9.53
CA GLU A 55 2.32 15.14 9.70
C GLU A 55 3.30 15.42 8.53
N LYS A 56 3.48 14.45 7.63
CA LYS A 56 4.44 14.56 6.53
C LYS A 56 3.75 15.08 5.27
N GLN A 57 4.24 16.19 4.78
CA GLN A 57 3.88 16.71 3.47
C GLN A 57 5.01 16.43 2.46
N ASN A 58 4.64 16.24 1.17
CA ASN A 58 5.59 16.06 0.08
C ASN A 58 6.54 14.86 0.23
N GLY A 59 6.05 13.75 0.72
CA GLY A 59 6.80 12.49 0.78
C GLY A 59 6.98 11.84 -0.60
N ILE A 60 7.83 10.79 -0.65
CA ILE A 60 8.12 10.03 -1.85
C ILE A 60 7.74 8.57 -1.63
N TYR A 61 6.98 8.03 -2.58
CA TYR A 61 6.62 6.62 -2.62
C TYR A 61 7.17 5.90 -3.86
N ILE A 62 7.29 4.59 -3.76
CA ILE A 62 7.48 3.65 -4.87
C ILE A 62 6.32 2.65 -4.78
N ASP A 63 5.62 2.45 -5.89
CA ASP A 63 4.44 1.59 -6.01
C ASP A 63 4.70 0.57 -7.13
N VAL A 64 5.06 -0.66 -6.75
CA VAL A 64 5.38 -1.76 -7.68
C VAL A 64 4.19 -2.69 -7.78
N GLY A 65 3.62 -2.81 -8.98
CA GLY A 65 2.33 -3.42 -9.23
C GLY A 65 1.19 -2.42 -9.01
N CYS A 66 1.36 -1.19 -9.51
CA CYS A 66 0.47 -0.06 -9.20
C CYS A 66 -0.96 -0.17 -9.77
N PHE A 67 -1.22 -1.10 -10.67
CA PHE A 67 -2.50 -1.55 -11.24
C PHE A 67 -3.41 -0.44 -11.77
N HIS A 68 -3.90 0.48 -10.95
CA HIS A 68 -4.86 1.49 -11.37
C HIS A 68 -4.73 2.77 -10.52
N PRO A 69 -4.73 4.00 -11.13
CA PRO A 69 -4.46 5.24 -10.40
C PRO A 69 -5.56 5.69 -9.42
N PHE A 70 -6.72 5.02 -9.39
CA PHE A 70 -7.85 5.34 -8.50
C PHE A 70 -8.38 4.15 -7.74
N LYS A 71 -8.59 3.00 -8.41
CA LYS A 71 -9.29 1.84 -7.84
C LYS A 71 -8.28 0.85 -7.25
N GLY A 72 -8.47 0.47 -5.99
CA GLY A 72 -7.54 -0.44 -5.32
C GLY A 72 -6.14 0.15 -5.19
N ASN A 73 -6.00 1.47 -5.08
CA ASN A 73 -4.71 2.14 -5.12
C ASN A 73 -4.32 2.71 -3.77
N ASN A 74 -3.18 2.28 -3.27
CA ASN A 74 -2.69 2.63 -1.93
C ASN A 74 -1.99 3.99 -1.87
N THR A 75 -1.60 4.58 -3.03
CA THR A 75 -0.86 5.85 -3.11
C THR A 75 -1.70 7.05 -3.53
N LYS A 76 -2.95 6.84 -3.99
CA LYS A 76 -3.80 7.93 -4.51
C LYS A 76 -4.07 9.01 -3.46
N LEU A 77 -4.35 8.61 -2.23
CA LEU A 77 -4.61 9.55 -1.14
C LEU A 77 -3.38 10.42 -0.84
N LEU A 78 -2.17 9.83 -0.87
CA LEU A 78 -0.91 10.55 -0.70
C LEU A 78 -0.65 11.51 -1.88
N TYR A 79 -0.89 11.05 -3.11
CA TYR A 79 -0.76 11.90 -4.29
C TYR A 79 -1.66 13.13 -4.20
N ASP A 80 -2.92 12.99 -3.76
CA ASP A 80 -3.84 14.12 -3.57
C ASP A 80 -3.35 15.10 -2.50
N LYS A 81 -2.55 14.64 -1.55
CA LYS A 81 -1.89 15.45 -0.51
C LYS A 81 -0.55 16.06 -0.93
N GLY A 82 -0.19 15.97 -2.19
CA GLY A 82 1.03 16.59 -2.73
C GLY A 82 2.25 15.69 -2.81
N TRP A 83 2.16 14.42 -2.39
CA TRP A 83 3.24 13.45 -2.58
C TRP A 83 3.48 13.18 -4.06
N SER A 84 4.66 12.65 -4.36
CA SER A 84 5.03 12.16 -5.68
C SER A 84 5.84 10.87 -5.54
N GLY A 85 6.02 10.14 -6.64
CA GLY A 85 6.75 8.89 -6.55
C GLY A 85 7.00 8.24 -7.90
N ILE A 86 7.25 6.93 -7.82
CA ILE A 86 7.47 6.06 -8.96
C ILE A 86 6.37 5.01 -8.95
N ASN A 87 5.58 4.94 -10.01
CA ASN A 87 4.61 3.88 -10.23
C ASN A 87 5.18 2.92 -11.28
N ILE A 88 5.19 1.63 -10.98
CA ILE A 88 5.76 0.60 -11.85
C ILE A 88 4.71 -0.49 -12.08
N ASP A 89 4.51 -0.85 -13.32
CA ASP A 89 3.64 -1.96 -13.69
C ASP A 89 4.16 -2.65 -14.95
N LEU A 90 3.90 -3.94 -15.07
CA LEU A 90 4.23 -4.72 -16.25
C LEU A 90 3.20 -4.56 -17.39
N ASP A 91 2.06 -3.94 -17.12
CA ASP A 91 1.03 -3.65 -18.14
C ASP A 91 1.20 -2.23 -18.69
N PHE A 92 1.52 -2.13 -19.97
CA PHE A 92 1.73 -0.87 -20.66
C PHE A 92 0.51 0.07 -20.58
N HIS A 93 -0.71 -0.46 -20.72
CA HIS A 93 -1.92 0.37 -20.69
C HIS A 93 -2.20 0.92 -19.28
N THR A 94 -1.81 0.20 -18.24
CA THR A 94 -1.83 0.71 -16.87
C THR A 94 -0.93 1.94 -16.77
N ILE A 95 0.29 1.87 -17.27
CA ILE A 95 1.23 2.99 -17.20
C ILE A 95 0.77 4.19 -18.04
N GLU A 96 0.23 3.98 -19.24
CA GLU A 96 -0.37 5.08 -20.02
C GLU A 96 -1.46 5.83 -19.21
N LEU A 97 -2.30 5.10 -18.46
CA LEU A 97 -3.32 5.71 -17.61
C LEU A 97 -2.71 6.52 -16.46
N PHE A 98 -1.65 6.00 -15.83
CA PHE A 98 -0.91 6.75 -14.81
C PHE A 98 -0.24 8.00 -15.39
N GLU A 99 0.32 7.97 -16.58
CA GLU A 99 0.89 9.13 -17.26
C GLU A 99 -0.12 10.25 -17.46
N HIS A 100 -1.38 9.91 -17.74
CA HIS A 100 -2.45 10.91 -17.86
C HIS A 100 -2.85 11.53 -16.52
N ILE A 101 -2.83 10.76 -15.43
CA ILE A 101 -3.45 11.12 -14.15
C ILE A 101 -2.42 11.57 -13.12
N ARG A 102 -1.25 10.92 -13.07
CA ARG A 102 -0.20 11.09 -12.07
C ARG A 102 0.98 11.90 -12.63
N LYS A 103 0.72 13.14 -13.07
CA LYS A 103 1.71 13.99 -13.76
C LYS A 103 2.96 14.34 -12.96
N ARG A 104 2.89 14.29 -11.62
CA ARG A 104 4.06 14.53 -10.75
C ARG A 104 4.94 13.30 -10.58
N ASP A 105 4.43 12.13 -10.92
CA ASP A 105 5.13 10.86 -10.74
C ASP A 105 6.03 10.53 -11.93
N GLU A 106 6.91 9.57 -11.76
CA GLU A 106 7.49 8.77 -12.83
C GLU A 106 6.68 7.50 -12.98
N ASN A 107 6.20 7.22 -14.18
CA ASN A 107 5.39 6.05 -14.47
C ASN A 107 6.17 5.14 -15.42
N ILE A 108 6.49 3.93 -14.98
CA ILE A 108 7.49 3.08 -15.63
C ILE A 108 6.88 1.74 -16.00
N HIS A 109 6.85 1.44 -17.29
CA HIS A 109 6.49 0.12 -17.80
C HIS A 109 7.68 -0.82 -17.65
N ALA A 110 7.66 -1.69 -16.64
CA ALA A 110 8.72 -2.66 -16.37
C ALA A 110 8.22 -3.84 -15.55
N ALA A 111 8.83 -4.98 -15.75
CA ALA A 111 8.78 -6.12 -14.84
C ALA A 111 9.98 -6.05 -13.89
N ILE A 112 9.74 -6.19 -12.59
CA ILE A 112 10.79 -6.09 -11.58
C ILE A 112 11.16 -7.47 -11.05
N SER A 113 12.47 -7.73 -10.90
CA SER A 113 12.99 -8.94 -10.30
C SER A 113 14.36 -8.68 -9.64
N GLU A 114 14.86 -9.66 -8.89
CA GLU A 114 16.16 -9.61 -8.21
C GLU A 114 17.34 -9.35 -9.19
N THR A 115 17.21 -9.84 -10.43
CA THR A 115 18.23 -9.72 -11.47
C THR A 115 17.66 -9.20 -12.78
N GLU A 116 18.51 -8.52 -13.58
CA GLU A 116 18.15 -8.07 -14.94
C GLU A 116 18.41 -9.19 -15.95
N GLU A 117 17.34 -9.92 -16.28
CA GLU A 117 17.41 -11.06 -17.19
C GLU A 117 16.11 -11.24 -17.97
N GLU A 118 16.08 -12.18 -18.91
CA GLU A 118 14.85 -12.57 -19.58
C GLU A 118 14.11 -13.62 -18.73
N LYS A 119 12.86 -13.34 -18.34
CA LYS A 119 11.98 -14.24 -17.58
C LYS A 119 10.70 -14.56 -18.32
N GLU A 120 10.05 -15.67 -17.92
CA GLU A 120 8.71 -16.01 -18.38
C GLU A 120 7.67 -15.16 -17.63
N LEU A 121 6.84 -14.45 -18.37
CA LEU A 121 5.64 -13.78 -17.87
C LEU A 121 4.42 -14.68 -18.13
N TYR A 122 3.70 -15.02 -17.09
CA TYR A 122 2.45 -15.76 -17.16
C TYR A 122 1.32 -14.77 -17.36
N PHE A 123 0.83 -14.71 -18.59
CA PHE A 123 -0.12 -13.71 -19.05
C PHE A 123 -1.53 -14.27 -19.11
N PHE A 124 -2.48 -13.56 -18.53
CA PHE A 124 -3.90 -13.91 -18.52
C PHE A 124 -4.70 -13.05 -19.51
N HIS A 125 -4.62 -11.75 -19.38
CA HIS A 125 -5.20 -10.78 -20.33
C HIS A 125 -4.61 -9.37 -20.05
N ASN A 126 -4.85 -8.44 -20.98
CA ASN A 126 -4.47 -7.04 -20.80
C ASN A 126 -5.13 -6.46 -19.55
N ARG A 127 -4.39 -5.67 -18.79
CA ARG A 127 -4.83 -5.05 -17.54
C ARG A 127 -5.33 -6.05 -16.50
N SER A 128 -4.76 -7.24 -16.50
CA SER A 128 -5.04 -8.25 -15.48
C SER A 128 -4.16 -8.00 -14.26
N ALA A 129 -4.76 -7.88 -13.10
CA ALA A 129 -4.04 -7.79 -11.84
C ALA A 129 -3.20 -9.05 -11.54
N ILE A 130 -3.60 -10.21 -12.10
CA ILE A 130 -2.94 -11.50 -11.85
C ILE A 130 -1.91 -11.89 -12.91
N ASN A 131 -1.49 -11.00 -13.81
CA ASN A 131 -0.32 -11.23 -14.66
C ASN A 131 0.94 -11.25 -13.77
N SER A 132 1.76 -12.29 -13.84
CA SER A 132 2.81 -12.54 -12.85
C SER A 132 4.04 -13.21 -13.45
N LEU A 133 5.17 -13.05 -12.77
CA LEU A 133 6.40 -13.83 -13.03
C LEU A 133 6.46 -15.12 -12.18
N ASP A 134 5.51 -15.36 -11.30
CA ASP A 134 5.48 -16.58 -10.47
C ASP A 134 5.15 -17.84 -11.31
N ARG A 135 6.08 -18.81 -11.32
CA ARG A 135 5.92 -20.08 -12.03
C ARG A 135 4.67 -20.88 -11.65
N LYS A 136 4.16 -20.70 -10.45
CA LYS A 136 2.92 -21.36 -9.99
C LYS A 136 1.71 -20.97 -10.82
N ARG A 137 1.73 -19.77 -11.42
CA ARG A 137 0.66 -19.26 -12.30
C ARG A 137 0.66 -19.91 -13.71
N LYS A 138 1.70 -20.68 -14.09
CA LYS A 138 1.87 -21.27 -15.43
C LYS A 138 0.69 -22.12 -15.87
N ILE A 139 0.12 -22.93 -14.97
CA ILE A 139 -0.96 -23.89 -15.28
C ILE A 139 -2.24 -23.15 -15.69
N SER A 140 -2.52 -21.99 -15.11
CA SER A 140 -3.74 -21.22 -15.34
C SER A 140 -3.54 -20.06 -16.33
N ALA A 141 -2.32 -19.78 -16.76
CA ALA A 141 -2.02 -18.70 -17.68
C ALA A 141 -2.55 -19.00 -19.09
N LYS A 142 -3.08 -17.95 -19.74
CA LYS A 142 -3.55 -18.04 -21.13
C LYS A 142 -2.37 -18.13 -22.12
N GLU A 143 -1.29 -17.47 -21.81
CA GLU A 143 -0.09 -17.36 -22.65
C GLU A 143 1.16 -17.19 -21.76
N VAL A 144 2.28 -17.68 -22.22
CA VAL A 144 3.59 -17.43 -21.59
C VAL A 144 4.40 -16.55 -22.54
N LYS A 145 4.78 -15.37 -22.07
CA LYS A 145 5.58 -14.38 -22.81
C LYS A 145 6.98 -14.29 -22.22
N LYS A 146 7.95 -13.88 -23.00
CA LYS A 146 9.27 -13.51 -22.50
C LYS A 146 9.34 -12.02 -22.28
N ILE A 147 9.83 -11.61 -21.12
CA ILE A 147 10.00 -10.20 -20.74
C ILE A 147 11.36 -9.98 -20.09
N LYS A 148 11.99 -8.84 -20.38
CA LYS A 148 13.20 -8.42 -19.68
C LYS A 148 12.82 -7.80 -18.36
N THR A 149 13.46 -8.25 -17.27
CA THR A 149 13.30 -7.68 -15.95
C THR A 149 14.32 -6.58 -15.69
N LEU A 150 13.95 -5.66 -14.81
CA LEU A 150 14.81 -4.64 -14.21
C LEU A 150 14.90 -4.85 -12.70
N THR A 151 15.89 -4.24 -12.07
CA THR A 151 15.96 -4.14 -10.61
C THR A 151 15.43 -2.79 -10.15
N LEU A 152 14.88 -2.72 -8.93
CA LEU A 152 14.52 -1.43 -8.33
C LEU A 152 15.73 -0.50 -8.18
N ASN A 153 16.92 -1.07 -7.92
CA ASN A 153 18.16 -0.29 -7.90
C ASN A 153 18.43 0.41 -9.22
N SER A 154 18.33 -0.29 -10.34
CA SER A 154 18.60 0.29 -11.66
C SER A 154 17.60 1.36 -12.05
N ILE A 155 16.33 1.20 -11.64
CA ILE A 155 15.29 2.22 -11.81
C ILE A 155 15.61 3.45 -10.98
N LEU A 156 15.87 3.27 -9.67
CA LEU A 156 16.14 4.38 -8.76
C LEU A 156 17.37 5.17 -9.14
N GLU A 157 18.42 4.53 -9.64
CA GLU A 157 19.64 5.22 -10.09
C GLU A 157 19.43 6.12 -11.31
N LYS A 158 18.43 5.82 -12.13
CA LYS A 158 18.06 6.62 -13.32
C LYS A 158 16.95 7.65 -13.01
N SER A 159 16.24 7.49 -11.89
CA SER A 159 15.10 8.32 -11.50
C SER A 159 15.52 9.72 -11.04
N LYS A 160 14.61 10.69 -11.23
CA LYS A 160 14.71 12.02 -10.58
C LYS A 160 14.69 11.95 -9.05
N PHE A 161 14.30 10.82 -8.47
CA PHE A 161 14.25 10.57 -7.04
C PHE A 161 15.49 9.87 -6.46
N LYS A 162 16.52 9.56 -7.26
CA LYS A 162 17.71 8.77 -6.86
C LYS A 162 18.41 9.24 -5.58
N ASN A 163 18.39 10.54 -5.30
CA ASN A 163 19.03 11.15 -4.13
C ASN A 163 18.01 11.63 -3.09
N LYS A 164 16.77 11.18 -3.20
CA LYS A 164 15.70 11.55 -2.26
C LYS A 164 15.47 10.43 -1.26
N LYS A 165 15.04 10.81 -0.06
CA LYS A 165 14.59 9.84 0.93
C LYS A 165 13.28 9.21 0.47
N ILE A 166 13.25 7.89 0.38
CA ILE A 166 12.03 7.14 0.10
C ILE A 166 11.26 6.98 1.42
N ASN A 167 10.00 7.36 1.45
CA ASN A 167 9.16 7.24 2.63
C ASN A 167 8.38 5.93 2.62
N LEU A 168 7.84 5.55 1.47
CA LEU A 168 6.98 4.40 1.33
C LEU A 168 7.41 3.55 0.13
N LEU A 169 7.53 2.24 0.34
CA LEU A 169 7.66 1.24 -0.72
C LEU A 169 6.48 0.28 -0.63
N LEU A 170 5.76 0.13 -1.72
CA LEU A 170 4.65 -0.81 -1.90
C LEU A 170 5.05 -1.86 -2.92
N ILE A 171 4.76 -3.12 -2.64
CA ILE A 171 5.05 -4.26 -3.53
C ILE A 171 3.83 -5.19 -3.53
N ASP A 172 3.19 -5.28 -4.69
CA ASP A 172 2.04 -6.15 -4.95
C ASP A 172 2.15 -6.65 -6.40
N VAL A 173 2.81 -7.79 -6.60
CA VAL A 173 3.18 -8.34 -7.92
C VAL A 173 2.76 -9.79 -8.12
N GLU A 174 1.79 -10.23 -7.30
CA GLU A 174 1.09 -11.49 -7.46
C GLU A 174 2.01 -12.72 -7.39
N GLY A 175 2.84 -12.80 -6.32
CA GLY A 175 3.67 -13.95 -5.98
C GLY A 175 5.16 -13.81 -6.33
N HIS A 176 5.64 -12.62 -6.72
CA HIS A 176 7.05 -12.34 -7.02
C HIS A 176 7.66 -11.27 -6.10
N GLU A 177 7.04 -11.04 -4.94
CA GLU A 177 7.36 -9.94 -4.00
C GLU A 177 8.74 -10.08 -3.40
N LEU A 178 9.19 -11.31 -3.10
CA LEU A 178 10.49 -11.57 -2.52
C LEU A 178 11.63 -11.15 -3.45
N GLU A 179 11.52 -11.46 -4.73
CA GLU A 179 12.49 -11.09 -5.74
C GLU A 179 12.51 -9.58 -5.96
N VAL A 180 11.34 -8.93 -5.90
CA VAL A 180 11.24 -7.47 -6.00
C VAL A 180 11.92 -6.80 -4.81
N ILE A 181 11.64 -7.21 -3.57
CA ILE A 181 12.26 -6.57 -2.39
C ILE A 181 13.77 -6.80 -2.33
N LYS A 182 14.27 -7.93 -2.82
CA LYS A 182 15.71 -8.19 -2.93
C LYS A 182 16.41 -7.35 -4.01
N SER A 183 15.67 -6.80 -4.96
CA SER A 183 16.19 -5.98 -6.05
C SER A 183 16.55 -4.54 -5.65
N ILE A 184 16.23 -4.14 -4.41
CA ILE A 184 16.56 -2.81 -3.85
C ILE A 184 17.60 -2.92 -2.76
N ASN A 185 18.57 -2.01 -2.75
CA ASN A 185 19.51 -1.87 -1.65
C ASN A 185 18.84 -1.15 -0.47
N LEU A 186 18.31 -1.92 0.47
CA LEU A 186 17.61 -1.41 1.65
C LEU A 186 18.52 -0.61 2.59
N GLU A 187 19.82 -0.83 2.61
CA GLU A 187 20.78 -0.05 3.42
C GLU A 187 20.98 1.35 2.86
N ARG A 188 20.93 1.50 1.53
CA ARG A 188 21.11 2.78 0.84
C ARG A 188 19.83 3.62 0.82
N TYR A 189 18.71 3.02 0.44
CA TYR A 189 17.46 3.74 0.18
C TYR A 189 16.56 3.87 1.41
N LEU A 190 16.65 2.94 2.34
CA LEU A 190 16.00 2.96 3.66
C LEU A 190 14.56 3.48 3.63
N PRO A 191 13.61 2.87 2.90
CA PRO A 191 12.21 3.27 2.98
C PRO A 191 11.73 3.29 4.45
N GLU A 192 11.02 4.34 4.87
CA GLU A 192 10.52 4.43 6.25
C GLU A 192 9.49 3.34 6.55
N MET A 193 8.61 3.08 5.60
CA MET A 193 7.59 2.03 5.63
C MET A 193 7.67 1.20 4.36
N VAL A 194 7.54 -0.11 4.51
CA VAL A 194 7.43 -1.07 3.40
C VAL A 194 6.15 -1.87 3.60
N ILE A 195 5.34 -1.95 2.56
CA ILE A 195 4.12 -2.75 2.52
C ILE A 195 4.29 -3.78 1.41
N ILE A 196 4.17 -5.05 1.74
CA ILE A 196 4.40 -6.15 0.82
C ILE A 196 3.22 -7.10 0.88
N GLU A 197 2.61 -7.39 -0.28
CA GLU A 197 1.64 -8.46 -0.36
C GLU A 197 2.29 -9.80 -0.01
N SER A 198 1.60 -10.61 0.76
CA SER A 198 2.04 -11.96 1.12
C SER A 198 0.86 -12.90 1.04
N LEU A 199 0.76 -13.58 -0.08
CA LEU A 199 -0.26 -14.61 -0.29
C LEU A 199 0.20 -15.93 0.33
N ASP A 200 -0.66 -16.56 1.09
CA ASP A 200 -0.45 -17.95 1.53
C ASP A 200 -1.00 -18.89 0.44
N ASP A 201 -0.10 -19.50 -0.29
CA ASP A 201 -0.44 -20.42 -1.39
C ASP A 201 -1.26 -21.65 -0.95
N ASN A 202 -1.30 -21.95 0.34
CA ASN A 202 -2.07 -23.06 0.90
C ASN A 202 -3.54 -22.69 1.18
N LEU A 203 -3.90 -21.40 1.04
CA LEU A 203 -5.25 -20.93 1.32
C LEU A 203 -6.03 -20.76 0.02
N SER A 204 -7.14 -21.46 -0.10
CA SER A 204 -8.08 -21.31 -1.24
C SER A 204 -8.88 -20.02 -1.17
N LYS A 205 -8.90 -19.34 -0.01
CA LYS A 205 -9.57 -18.06 0.24
C LYS A 205 -8.78 -17.22 1.21
N LEU A 206 -8.53 -15.98 0.85
CA LEU A 206 -7.96 -14.94 1.72
C LEU A 206 -9.05 -14.41 2.67
N GLU A 207 -9.40 -15.19 3.67
CA GLU A 207 -10.33 -14.76 4.72
C GLU A 207 -9.54 -14.50 6.01
N PHE A 208 -9.95 -13.50 6.78
CA PHE A 208 -9.33 -13.19 8.09
C PHE A 208 -9.24 -14.42 9.01
N SER A 209 -10.22 -15.33 8.92
CA SER A 209 -10.25 -16.56 9.68
C SER A 209 -9.11 -17.54 9.36
N ASN A 210 -8.48 -17.40 8.20
CA ASN A 210 -7.42 -18.29 7.73
C ASN A 210 -6.02 -17.73 7.96
N GLN A 211 -5.91 -16.46 8.38
CA GLN A 211 -4.62 -15.82 8.63
C GLN A 211 -3.91 -16.48 9.82
N ASN A 212 -2.65 -16.86 9.61
CA ASN A 212 -1.80 -17.47 10.64
C ASN A 212 -0.49 -16.71 10.77
N ILE A 213 -0.29 -16.07 11.92
CA ILE A 213 0.92 -15.30 12.19
C ILE A 213 2.21 -16.14 12.09
N ASN A 214 2.16 -17.43 12.40
CA ASN A 214 3.35 -18.29 12.28
C ASN A 214 3.79 -18.46 10.82
N THR A 215 2.85 -18.46 9.86
CA THR A 215 3.18 -18.47 8.44
C THR A 215 3.95 -17.21 8.06
N VAL A 216 3.51 -16.05 8.54
CA VAL A 216 4.22 -14.78 8.33
C VAL A 216 5.62 -14.82 8.94
N LEU A 217 5.75 -15.17 10.21
CA LEU A 217 7.03 -15.18 10.93
C LEU A 217 8.04 -16.18 10.35
N SER A 218 7.57 -17.25 9.71
CA SER A 218 8.42 -18.23 9.01
C SER A 218 8.76 -17.85 7.58
N SER A 219 8.07 -16.88 6.98
CA SER A 219 8.20 -16.50 5.58
C SER A 219 9.58 -15.94 5.24
N ALA A 220 9.99 -16.11 3.98
CA ALA A 220 11.23 -15.54 3.47
C ALA A 220 11.20 -13.99 3.45
N ILE A 221 10.04 -13.39 3.18
CA ILE A 221 9.83 -11.94 3.22
C ILE A 221 10.09 -11.41 4.64
N TYR A 222 9.48 -12.02 5.67
CA TYR A 222 9.68 -11.60 7.05
C TYR A 222 11.16 -11.69 7.46
N LYS A 223 11.83 -12.81 7.15
CA LYS A 223 13.26 -13.01 7.46
C LYS A 223 14.13 -11.98 6.74
N HIS A 224 13.84 -11.70 5.47
CA HIS A 224 14.58 -10.70 4.71
C HIS A 224 14.39 -9.30 5.31
N MET A 225 13.16 -8.88 5.59
CA MET A 225 12.88 -7.55 6.15
C MET A 225 13.52 -7.37 7.54
N THR A 226 13.41 -8.36 8.40
CA THR A 226 13.99 -8.29 9.75
C THR A 226 15.52 -8.27 9.74
N SER A 227 16.19 -8.90 8.76
CA SER A 227 17.64 -8.83 8.61
C SER A 227 18.16 -7.41 8.25
N TYR A 228 17.29 -6.54 7.73
CA TYR A 228 17.56 -5.12 7.47
C TYR A 228 16.97 -4.18 8.51
N ASN A 229 16.73 -4.65 9.74
CA ASN A 229 16.19 -3.87 10.85
C ASN A 229 14.79 -3.29 10.64
N TYR A 230 13.96 -3.93 9.80
CA TYR A 230 12.55 -3.62 9.71
C TYR A 230 11.75 -4.43 10.73
N HIS A 231 10.79 -3.78 11.37
CA HIS A 231 9.86 -4.41 12.30
C HIS A 231 8.50 -4.61 11.62
N PHE A 232 7.97 -5.82 11.71
CA PHE A 232 6.59 -6.11 11.33
C PHE A 232 5.65 -5.42 12.33
N VAL A 233 4.78 -4.53 11.85
CA VAL A 233 3.94 -3.69 12.72
C VAL A 233 2.45 -3.88 12.49
N ASN A 234 2.04 -4.38 11.32
CA ASN A 234 0.64 -4.61 11.03
C ASN A 234 0.45 -5.63 9.89
N TRP A 235 -0.73 -6.21 9.84
CA TRP A 235 -1.19 -7.10 8.77
C TRP A 235 -2.56 -6.61 8.28
N LEU A 236 -2.61 -6.13 7.05
CA LEU A 236 -3.81 -5.52 6.46
C LEU A 236 -4.25 -6.35 5.25
N HIS A 237 -5.31 -7.13 5.40
CA HIS A 237 -5.77 -8.04 4.36
C HIS A 237 -4.65 -9.04 3.97
N SER A 238 -4.08 -8.96 2.77
CA SER A 238 -2.93 -9.74 2.30
C SER A 238 -1.59 -9.04 2.54
N ASP A 239 -1.59 -7.79 3.01
CA ASP A 239 -0.40 -6.94 3.04
C ASP A 239 0.30 -6.94 4.40
N LEU A 240 1.58 -7.25 4.41
CA LEU A 240 2.45 -7.13 5.57
C LEU A 240 3.06 -5.73 5.62
N VAL A 241 2.91 -5.05 6.75
CA VAL A 241 3.44 -3.70 6.98
C VAL A 241 4.68 -3.76 7.85
N PHE A 242 5.78 -3.23 7.32
CA PHE A 242 7.07 -3.13 8.00
C PHE A 242 7.47 -1.67 8.15
N VAL A 243 8.10 -1.33 9.28
CA VAL A 243 8.66 0.00 9.55
C VAL A 243 10.10 -0.14 9.99
N HIS A 244 11.00 0.68 9.44
CA HIS A 244 12.41 0.64 9.78
C HIS A 244 12.66 1.15 11.20
N SER A 245 13.61 0.52 11.93
CA SER A 245 13.92 0.86 13.33
C SER A 245 14.34 2.32 13.54
N SER A 246 14.98 2.96 12.54
CA SER A 246 15.43 4.36 12.64
C SER A 246 14.31 5.40 12.78
N VAL A 247 13.05 5.04 12.51
CA VAL A 247 11.89 5.94 12.65
C VAL A 247 10.99 5.58 13.82
N ARG A 248 11.35 4.55 14.57
CA ARG A 248 10.71 4.18 15.83
C ARG A 248 11.49 4.85 16.95
N GLY A 249 10.91 5.88 17.52
CA GLY A 249 11.44 6.55 18.71
C GLY A 249 11.21 5.72 19.97
#